data_6c9ee489bea9d27f492b9308555d30a7
#
_entry.id   6c9ee489bea9d27f492b9308555d30a7
#
_cell.length_a   1.000
_cell.length_b   1.000
_cell.length_c   1.000
_cell.angle_alpha   90.00
_cell.angle_beta   90.00
_cell.angle_gamma   90.00
#
_symmetry.space_group_name_H-M   'P 1'
#
loop_
_entity.id
_entity.type
_entity.pdbx_description
1 polymer ?
#
loop_
_entity_poly.entity_id
_entity_poly.type
_entity_poly.pdbx_seq_one_letter_code
_entity_poly.pdbx_strand_id
1 'polypeptide(L)'
;MSMKVYVTDYEYATLEPEKRELDKIGAVMIPKQCKTEADVIRECKDANGLIDQYAPITRKVMEALPDLKVVGRYGVGVNTIDVDAATELGIQVLNVPDYCMDEVSNQAISLMLACHRKLNILNSQVHHQGWDYKIAKPIHRLQGQILGLLGFGRIPKMVAQKAKAFGLNIIAYDPYVKPEVGLQYDVTILPLKDVLQKADIISVHVPLTKDTENLLNEQTFSWMKPEAIIINTSRGPLIDENALYHALKDKKIGYAGLDVTVQEPIQEDNPLLTLDNVMITPHVAWYSEEAELELKMKVAQGVADVLSGKKAKYLVNRDVL
;
A
#
# COMPACT_ATOMS: atom_id res chain seq x y z
N MET A 1 25.66 -28.25 -6.17
CA MET A 1 25.62 -27.00 -6.97
C MET A 1 25.30 -25.87 -6.03
N SER A 2 25.83 -24.66 -6.24
CA SER A 2 25.46 -23.48 -5.43
C SER A 2 24.01 -23.08 -5.73
N MET A 3 23.25 -22.74 -4.71
CA MET A 3 21.88 -22.22 -4.85
C MET A 3 21.91 -20.87 -5.58
N LYS A 4 20.99 -20.65 -6.50
CA LYS A 4 20.86 -19.41 -7.27
C LYS A 4 19.59 -18.65 -6.88
N VAL A 5 19.76 -17.40 -6.49
CA VAL A 5 18.66 -16.47 -6.21
C VAL A 5 18.70 -15.34 -7.22
N TYR A 6 17.64 -15.22 -7.99
CA TYR A 6 17.51 -14.13 -8.97
C TYR A 6 16.70 -12.99 -8.36
N VAL A 7 17.22 -11.76 -8.46
CA VAL A 7 16.42 -10.56 -8.27
C VAL A 7 15.80 -10.25 -9.62
N THR A 8 14.51 -10.46 -9.78
CA THR A 8 13.82 -10.39 -11.08
C THR A 8 13.83 -8.98 -11.66
N ASP A 9 13.64 -8.00 -10.78
CA ASP A 9 13.63 -6.56 -11.10
C ASP A 9 13.80 -5.75 -9.82
N TYR A 10 14.29 -4.53 -9.94
CA TYR A 10 14.51 -3.62 -8.81
C TYR A 10 14.76 -2.19 -9.30
N GLU A 11 14.44 -1.20 -8.47
CA GLU A 11 14.71 0.23 -8.69
C GLU A 11 15.73 0.80 -7.70
N TYR A 12 16.26 -0.03 -6.81
CA TYR A 12 17.19 0.39 -5.76
C TYR A 12 18.60 0.68 -6.31
N ALA A 13 19.28 1.65 -5.72
CA ALA A 13 20.63 2.04 -6.11
C ALA A 13 21.66 0.93 -5.90
N THR A 14 21.43 0.02 -4.96
CA THR A 14 22.34 -1.09 -4.64
C THR A 14 21.57 -2.31 -4.15
N LEU A 15 22.13 -3.51 -4.32
CA LEU A 15 21.62 -4.78 -3.80
C LEU A 15 22.56 -5.39 -2.74
N GLU A 16 23.45 -4.59 -2.15
CA GLU A 16 24.36 -5.05 -1.11
C GLU A 16 23.69 -5.63 0.14
N PRO A 17 22.56 -5.08 0.65
CA PRO A 17 21.85 -5.68 1.77
C PRO A 17 21.39 -7.11 1.48
N GLU A 18 20.80 -7.35 0.31
CA GLU A 18 20.33 -8.68 -0.13
C GLU A 18 21.51 -9.64 -0.28
N LYS A 19 22.58 -9.18 -0.94
CA LYS A 19 23.77 -9.97 -1.16
C LYS A 19 24.37 -10.47 0.17
N ARG A 20 24.47 -9.60 1.16
CA ARG A 20 24.99 -9.96 2.50
C ARG A 20 24.19 -11.07 3.17
N GLU A 21 22.87 -11.06 3.03
CA GLU A 21 22.01 -12.10 3.61
C GLU A 21 22.15 -13.43 2.86
N LEU A 22 22.23 -13.40 1.53
CA LEU A 22 22.37 -14.60 0.69
C LEU A 22 23.76 -15.21 0.77
N ASP A 23 24.81 -14.40 0.91
CA ASP A 23 26.20 -14.87 1.11
C ASP A 23 26.35 -15.74 2.38
N LYS A 24 25.55 -15.51 3.41
CA LYS A 24 25.57 -16.30 4.66
C LYS A 24 25.26 -17.80 4.43
N ILE A 25 24.54 -18.10 3.34
CA ILE A 25 24.18 -19.47 2.97
C ILE A 25 24.94 -19.97 1.73
N GLY A 26 25.87 -19.17 1.22
CA GLY A 26 26.63 -19.51 0.00
C GLY A 26 25.79 -19.49 -1.28
N ALA A 27 24.65 -18.76 -1.28
CA ALA A 27 23.81 -18.60 -2.47
C ALA A 27 24.40 -17.54 -3.40
N VAL A 28 24.30 -17.76 -4.71
CA VAL A 28 24.69 -16.79 -5.73
C VAL A 28 23.52 -15.89 -6.08
N MET A 29 23.64 -14.61 -5.81
CA MET A 29 22.64 -13.61 -6.21
C MET A 29 22.90 -13.16 -7.66
N ILE A 30 21.83 -13.12 -8.48
CA ILE A 30 21.90 -12.74 -9.89
C ILE A 30 20.82 -11.69 -10.18
N PRO A 31 21.21 -10.39 -10.31
CA PRO A 31 20.24 -9.33 -10.61
C PRO A 31 19.82 -9.36 -12.08
N LYS A 32 18.55 -9.07 -12.33
CA LYS A 32 17.91 -8.95 -13.64
C LYS A 32 17.04 -7.69 -13.68
N GLN A 33 16.42 -7.42 -14.84
CA GLN A 33 15.42 -6.38 -15.07
C GLN A 33 14.32 -6.94 -15.97
N CYS A 34 13.60 -7.93 -15.44
CA CYS A 34 12.47 -8.58 -16.10
C CYS A 34 11.23 -7.68 -16.03
N LYS A 35 10.47 -7.61 -17.13
CA LYS A 35 9.22 -6.85 -17.20
C LYS A 35 8.02 -7.74 -17.52
N THR A 36 8.26 -8.90 -18.10
CA THR A 36 7.21 -9.81 -18.57
C THR A 36 7.45 -11.23 -18.06
N GLU A 37 6.42 -12.08 -18.08
CA GLU A 37 6.57 -13.53 -17.82
C GLU A 37 7.66 -14.17 -18.67
N ALA A 38 7.70 -13.81 -19.97
CA ALA A 38 8.69 -14.35 -20.90
C ALA A 38 10.11 -13.98 -20.50
N ASP A 39 10.31 -12.78 -19.96
CA ASP A 39 11.62 -12.36 -19.45
C ASP A 39 12.01 -13.21 -18.24
N VAL A 40 11.13 -13.38 -17.25
CA VAL A 40 11.42 -14.18 -16.06
C VAL A 40 11.75 -15.62 -16.43
N ILE A 41 10.96 -16.25 -17.30
CA ILE A 41 11.20 -17.61 -17.78
C ILE A 41 12.56 -17.73 -18.48
N ARG A 42 12.92 -16.78 -19.33
CA ARG A 42 14.15 -16.80 -20.08
C ARG A 42 15.38 -16.57 -19.19
N GLU A 43 15.31 -15.56 -18.31
CA GLU A 43 16.45 -15.07 -17.55
C GLU A 43 16.72 -15.83 -16.25
N CYS A 44 15.70 -16.50 -15.68
CA CYS A 44 15.77 -17.13 -14.34
C CYS A 44 15.65 -18.67 -14.38
N LYS A 45 16.00 -19.31 -15.49
CA LYS A 45 15.75 -20.75 -15.79
C LYS A 45 16.16 -21.74 -14.71
N ASP A 46 17.21 -21.48 -13.96
CA ASP A 46 17.79 -22.37 -12.93
C ASP A 46 17.72 -21.74 -11.53
N ALA A 47 16.67 -20.92 -11.30
CA ALA A 47 16.42 -20.27 -10.02
C ALA A 47 16.00 -21.28 -8.95
N ASN A 48 16.62 -21.19 -7.78
CA ASN A 48 16.15 -21.86 -6.56
C ASN A 48 15.29 -20.90 -5.72
N GLY A 49 15.49 -19.60 -5.87
CA GLY A 49 14.69 -18.52 -5.26
C GLY A 49 14.60 -17.31 -6.16
N LEU A 50 13.49 -16.59 -6.03
CA LEU A 50 13.28 -15.27 -6.66
C LEU A 50 13.09 -14.21 -5.58
N ILE A 51 13.58 -13.00 -5.86
CA ILE A 51 13.20 -11.77 -5.14
C ILE A 51 12.59 -10.86 -6.18
N ASP A 52 11.33 -10.47 -5.97
CA ASP A 52 10.47 -9.82 -6.94
C ASP A 52 10.00 -8.43 -6.46
N GLN A 53 10.01 -7.43 -7.37
CA GLN A 53 9.41 -6.12 -7.10
C GLN A 53 8.10 -5.93 -7.88
N TYR A 54 8.14 -6.03 -9.21
CA TYR A 54 6.99 -5.77 -10.10
C TYR A 54 6.79 -6.84 -11.18
N ALA A 55 7.80 -7.69 -11.42
CA ALA A 55 7.71 -8.70 -12.48
C ALA A 55 6.57 -9.71 -12.18
N PRO A 56 5.78 -10.14 -13.20
CA PRO A 56 4.69 -11.06 -12.98
C PRO A 56 5.19 -12.48 -12.71
N ILE A 57 4.93 -13.01 -11.52
CA ILE A 57 5.25 -14.39 -11.10
C ILE A 57 3.98 -15.23 -11.14
N THR A 58 3.59 -15.60 -12.35
CA THR A 58 2.36 -16.36 -12.61
C THR A 58 2.60 -17.86 -12.52
N ARG A 59 1.52 -18.66 -12.58
CA ARG A 59 1.58 -20.13 -12.71
C ARG A 59 2.55 -20.55 -13.82
N LYS A 60 2.43 -19.96 -15.00
CA LYS A 60 3.28 -20.27 -16.17
C LYS A 60 4.76 -20.04 -15.90
N VAL A 61 5.10 -18.96 -15.18
CA VAL A 61 6.48 -18.69 -14.75
C VAL A 61 6.96 -19.78 -13.81
N MET A 62 6.18 -20.11 -12.78
CA MET A 62 6.55 -21.11 -11.78
C MET A 62 6.71 -22.52 -12.35
N GLU A 63 5.82 -22.94 -13.24
CA GLU A 63 5.90 -24.24 -13.95
C GLU A 63 7.15 -24.33 -14.85
N ALA A 64 7.63 -23.20 -15.38
CA ALA A 64 8.85 -23.14 -16.20
C ALA A 64 10.16 -23.16 -15.39
N LEU A 65 10.08 -23.06 -14.06
CA LEU A 65 11.23 -23.00 -13.15
C LEU A 65 11.21 -24.19 -12.17
N PRO A 66 11.61 -25.39 -12.62
CA PRO A 66 11.39 -26.64 -11.86
C PRO A 66 12.16 -26.73 -10.53
N ASP A 67 13.22 -25.95 -10.35
CA ASP A 67 14.03 -25.93 -9.13
C ASP A 67 13.64 -24.81 -8.15
N LEU A 68 12.57 -24.01 -8.48
CA LEU A 68 12.10 -22.89 -7.68
C LEU A 68 11.43 -23.37 -6.39
N LYS A 69 11.88 -22.86 -5.24
CA LYS A 69 11.38 -23.20 -3.90
C LYS A 69 10.72 -22.05 -3.18
N VAL A 70 11.10 -20.82 -3.52
CA VAL A 70 10.66 -19.64 -2.80
C VAL A 70 10.63 -18.40 -3.69
N VAL A 71 9.60 -17.57 -3.49
CA VAL A 71 9.50 -16.23 -4.06
C VAL A 71 9.34 -15.24 -2.91
N GLY A 72 10.30 -14.32 -2.75
CA GLY A 72 10.23 -13.20 -1.81
C GLY A 72 9.81 -11.94 -2.54
N ARG A 73 8.76 -11.28 -2.08
CA ARG A 73 8.30 -10.02 -2.65
C ARG A 73 8.85 -8.81 -1.87
N TYR A 74 9.42 -7.83 -2.54
CA TYR A 74 9.76 -6.53 -1.95
C TYR A 74 8.48 -5.76 -1.58
N GLY A 75 7.99 -5.92 -0.35
CA GLY A 75 6.86 -5.17 0.19
C GLY A 75 5.82 -6.01 0.91
N VAL A 76 4.68 -5.39 1.20
CA VAL A 76 3.57 -6.01 1.93
C VAL A 76 2.62 -6.78 1.01
N GLY A 77 2.20 -6.17 -0.09
CA GLY A 77 1.28 -6.80 -1.06
C GLY A 77 2.00 -7.83 -1.93
N VAL A 78 1.26 -8.82 -2.42
CA VAL A 78 1.78 -9.91 -3.28
C VAL A 78 1.00 -10.02 -4.58
N ASN A 79 0.48 -8.90 -5.06
CA ASN A 79 -0.41 -8.87 -6.24
C ASN A 79 0.29 -9.28 -7.55
N THR A 80 1.63 -9.25 -7.60
CA THR A 80 2.45 -9.70 -8.74
C THR A 80 2.61 -11.22 -8.79
N ILE A 81 2.23 -11.95 -7.73
CA ILE A 81 2.48 -13.37 -7.54
C ILE A 81 1.15 -14.13 -7.51
N ASP A 82 1.03 -15.18 -8.32
CA ASP A 82 -0.08 -16.14 -8.24
C ASP A 82 0.13 -17.06 -7.01
N VAL A 83 -0.40 -16.62 -5.87
CA VAL A 83 -0.21 -17.31 -4.57
C VAL A 83 -0.86 -18.68 -4.54
N ASP A 84 -2.01 -18.84 -5.21
CA ASP A 84 -2.73 -20.11 -5.28
C ASP A 84 -1.90 -21.13 -6.08
N ALA A 85 -1.40 -20.74 -7.24
CA ALA A 85 -0.50 -21.57 -8.03
C ALA A 85 0.78 -21.92 -7.29
N ALA A 86 1.40 -20.97 -6.58
CA ALA A 86 2.58 -21.23 -5.78
C ALA A 86 2.32 -22.28 -4.71
N THR A 87 1.16 -22.22 -4.05
CA THR A 87 0.75 -23.20 -3.02
C THR A 87 0.59 -24.59 -3.60
N GLU A 88 -0.11 -24.72 -4.75
CA GLU A 88 -0.28 -26.01 -5.45
C GLU A 88 1.06 -26.61 -5.92
N LEU A 89 2.02 -25.77 -6.31
CA LEU A 89 3.34 -26.18 -6.80
C LEU A 89 4.37 -26.38 -5.67
N GLY A 90 3.98 -26.19 -4.41
CA GLY A 90 4.88 -26.34 -3.26
C GLY A 90 5.93 -25.20 -3.13
N ILE A 91 5.68 -24.05 -3.72
CA ILE A 91 6.58 -22.89 -3.69
C ILE A 91 6.16 -21.95 -2.56
N GLN A 92 7.10 -21.59 -1.68
CA GLN A 92 6.82 -20.68 -0.58
C GLN A 92 6.82 -19.21 -1.07
N VAL A 93 5.77 -18.46 -0.72
CA VAL A 93 5.66 -17.04 -1.01
C VAL A 93 5.87 -16.22 0.26
N LEU A 94 6.81 -15.29 0.21
CA LEU A 94 7.19 -14.43 1.32
C LEU A 94 6.90 -12.97 1.00
N ASN A 95 6.52 -12.20 2.01
CA ASN A 95 6.44 -10.74 1.95
C ASN A 95 7.14 -10.12 3.17
N VAL A 96 7.13 -8.80 3.27
CA VAL A 96 7.70 -8.08 4.43
C VAL A 96 6.63 -7.13 4.99
N PRO A 97 5.77 -7.59 5.93
CA PRO A 97 4.59 -6.85 6.36
C PRO A 97 4.85 -5.80 7.47
N ASP A 98 6.10 -5.62 7.91
CA ASP A 98 6.43 -4.79 9.08
C ASP A 98 7.61 -3.81 8.87
N TYR A 99 8.00 -3.53 7.62
CA TYR A 99 9.15 -2.66 7.35
C TYR A 99 8.78 -1.17 7.27
N CYS A 100 7.55 -0.82 6.92
CA CYS A 100 7.14 0.56 6.61
C CYS A 100 5.87 1.01 7.35
N MET A 101 5.55 0.41 8.50
CA MET A 101 4.30 0.74 9.19
C MET A 101 4.28 2.18 9.69
N ASP A 102 5.41 2.70 10.14
CA ASP A 102 5.53 4.09 10.58
C ASP A 102 5.43 5.05 9.41
N GLU A 103 6.13 4.77 8.31
CA GLU A 103 6.15 5.56 7.09
C GLU A 103 4.76 5.70 6.49
N VAL A 104 4.06 4.58 6.27
CA VAL A 104 2.69 4.60 5.70
C VAL A 104 1.73 5.34 6.61
N SER A 105 1.83 5.16 7.92
CA SER A 105 0.98 5.91 8.86
C SER A 105 1.32 7.40 8.90
N ASN A 106 2.59 7.77 8.73
CA ASN A 106 3.03 9.17 8.60
C ASN A 106 2.53 9.79 7.31
N GLN A 107 2.61 9.07 6.18
CA GLN A 107 2.12 9.55 4.89
C GLN A 107 0.60 9.77 4.92
N ALA A 108 -0.16 8.84 5.51
CA ALA A 108 -1.61 9.01 5.67
C ALA A 108 -1.95 10.27 6.48
N ILE A 109 -1.26 10.51 7.59
CA ILE A 109 -1.43 11.74 8.40
C ILE A 109 -0.99 12.98 7.62
N SER A 110 0.12 12.93 6.89
CA SER A 110 0.63 14.04 6.09
C SER A 110 -0.35 14.46 5.00
N LEU A 111 -0.87 13.50 4.23
CA LEU A 111 -1.90 13.73 3.23
C LEU A 111 -3.18 14.28 3.87
N MET A 112 -3.61 13.70 5.01
CA MET A 112 -4.77 14.17 5.76
C MET A 112 -4.64 15.65 6.14
N LEU A 113 -3.52 16.04 6.73
CA LEU A 113 -3.28 17.42 7.16
C LEU A 113 -3.14 18.36 5.95
N ALA A 114 -2.44 17.93 4.90
CA ALA A 114 -2.25 18.72 3.69
C ALA A 114 -3.58 18.99 2.96
N CYS A 115 -4.43 17.97 2.81
CA CYS A 115 -5.75 18.11 2.21
C CYS A 115 -6.68 18.94 3.10
N HIS A 116 -6.71 18.70 4.41
CA HIS A 116 -7.53 19.45 5.35
C HIS A 116 -7.17 20.94 5.37
N ARG A 117 -5.87 21.26 5.27
CA ARG A 117 -5.38 22.64 5.22
C ARG A 117 -5.30 23.21 3.81
N LYS A 118 -5.60 22.39 2.77
CA LYS A 118 -5.54 22.75 1.34
C LYS A 118 -4.17 23.33 0.94
N LEU A 119 -3.10 22.68 1.43
CA LEU A 119 -1.74 23.22 1.31
C LEU A 119 -1.27 23.31 -0.14
N ASN A 120 -1.67 22.38 -1.01
CA ASN A 120 -1.32 22.38 -2.43
C ASN A 120 -1.84 23.66 -3.14
N ILE A 121 -3.11 24.00 -2.95
CA ILE A 121 -3.73 25.20 -3.56
C ILE A 121 -3.07 26.47 -3.03
N LEU A 122 -2.90 26.58 -1.72
CA LEU A 122 -2.29 27.75 -1.08
C LEU A 122 -0.83 27.93 -1.49
N ASN A 123 -0.05 26.85 -1.52
CA ASN A 123 1.34 26.88 -1.95
C ASN A 123 1.45 27.26 -3.43
N SER A 124 0.64 26.63 -4.31
CA SER A 124 0.61 26.94 -5.73
C SER A 124 0.28 28.41 -5.98
N GLN A 125 -0.71 28.96 -5.27
CA GLN A 125 -1.07 30.38 -5.41
C GLN A 125 0.10 31.32 -5.12
N VAL A 126 0.86 31.06 -4.03
CA VAL A 126 1.99 31.92 -3.67
C VAL A 126 3.10 31.85 -4.73
N HIS A 127 3.38 30.67 -5.27
CA HIS A 127 4.34 30.51 -6.37
C HIS A 127 3.91 31.24 -7.67
N HIS A 128 2.59 31.44 -7.86
CA HIS A 128 2.04 32.24 -8.95
C HIS A 128 1.73 33.70 -8.53
N GLN A 129 2.45 34.22 -7.53
CA GLN A 129 2.36 35.62 -7.06
C GLN A 129 1.01 36.01 -6.44
N GLY A 130 0.16 35.05 -6.09
CA GLY A 130 -1.08 35.31 -5.36
C GLY A 130 -0.82 35.40 -3.85
N TRP A 131 -1.70 36.09 -3.12
CA TRP A 131 -1.63 36.22 -1.64
C TRP A 131 -3.04 36.37 -1.06
N ASP A 132 -3.91 35.36 -1.30
CA ASP A 132 -5.28 35.36 -0.80
C ASP A 132 -5.68 34.02 -0.20
N TYR A 133 -5.87 33.98 1.12
CA TYR A 133 -6.30 32.76 1.82
C TYR A 133 -7.75 32.35 1.48
N LYS A 134 -8.55 33.26 0.92
CA LYS A 134 -9.99 33.01 0.67
C LYS A 134 -10.24 31.92 -0.35
N ILE A 135 -9.28 31.64 -1.24
CA ILE A 135 -9.37 30.53 -2.22
C ILE A 135 -9.46 29.17 -1.55
N ALA A 136 -8.95 29.05 -0.32
CA ALA A 136 -8.98 27.82 0.46
C ALA A 136 -10.21 27.68 1.35
N LYS A 137 -11.19 28.59 1.31
CA LYS A 137 -12.42 28.48 2.11
C LYS A 137 -13.34 27.36 1.58
N PRO A 138 -14.05 26.64 2.47
CA PRO A 138 -13.91 26.66 3.92
C PRO A 138 -12.74 25.79 4.40
N ILE A 139 -12.13 26.15 5.53
CA ILE A 139 -11.25 25.28 6.31
C ILE A 139 -11.81 25.24 7.74
N HIS A 140 -12.17 24.07 8.21
CA HIS A 140 -12.74 23.88 9.53
C HIS A 140 -11.66 23.59 10.58
N ARG A 141 -12.02 23.68 11.86
CA ARG A 141 -11.13 23.25 12.96
C ARG A 141 -11.03 21.72 12.95
N LEU A 142 -9.83 21.18 12.99
CA LEU A 142 -9.60 19.72 12.97
C LEU A 142 -10.02 19.05 14.30
N GLN A 143 -9.75 19.72 15.44
CA GLN A 143 -10.13 19.21 16.76
C GLN A 143 -11.63 18.97 16.85
N GLY A 144 -12.00 17.75 17.29
CA GLY A 144 -13.39 17.33 17.42
C GLY A 144 -14.01 16.70 16.16
N GLN A 145 -13.34 16.80 15.00
CA GLN A 145 -13.76 16.08 13.79
C GLN A 145 -13.59 14.57 13.96
N ILE A 146 -14.22 13.81 13.09
CA ILE A 146 -14.25 12.35 13.12
C ILE A 146 -13.39 11.82 11.98
N LEU A 147 -12.35 11.03 12.32
CA LEU A 147 -11.60 10.23 11.38
C LEU A 147 -12.18 8.81 11.31
N GLY A 148 -12.68 8.41 10.15
CA GLY A 148 -13.12 7.06 9.84
C GLY A 148 -11.99 6.25 9.19
N LEU A 149 -11.64 5.12 9.78
CA LEU A 149 -10.64 4.19 9.26
C LEU A 149 -11.35 3.02 8.58
N LEU A 150 -11.05 2.77 7.31
CA LEU A 150 -11.50 1.56 6.62
C LEU A 150 -10.41 0.50 6.72
N GLY A 151 -10.63 -0.49 7.59
CA GLY A 151 -9.64 -1.44 8.10
C GLY A 151 -9.10 -1.01 9.48
N PHE A 152 -8.82 -2.01 10.35
CA PHE A 152 -8.28 -1.76 11.69
C PHE A 152 -7.12 -2.72 12.03
N GLY A 153 -6.21 -2.90 11.06
CA GLY A 153 -4.97 -3.66 11.19
C GLY A 153 -3.84 -2.89 11.89
N ARG A 154 -2.59 -3.22 11.58
CA ARG A 154 -1.40 -2.62 12.20
C ARG A 154 -1.25 -1.13 11.88
N ILE A 155 -1.27 -0.77 10.59
CA ILE A 155 -1.10 0.61 10.12
C ILE A 155 -2.22 1.53 10.63
N PRO A 156 -3.52 1.24 10.44
CA PRO A 156 -4.58 2.13 10.92
C PRO A 156 -4.61 2.29 12.44
N LYS A 157 -4.11 1.34 13.23
CA LYS A 157 -3.91 1.54 14.68
C LYS A 157 -2.87 2.62 14.97
N MET A 158 -1.77 2.68 14.20
CA MET A 158 -0.78 3.75 14.32
C MET A 158 -1.35 5.09 13.84
N VAL A 159 -2.12 5.09 12.74
CA VAL A 159 -2.83 6.29 12.28
C VAL A 159 -3.78 6.80 13.36
N ALA A 160 -4.56 5.93 14.01
CA ALA A 160 -5.46 6.30 15.10
C ALA A 160 -4.69 6.97 16.26
N GLN A 161 -3.57 6.37 16.69
CA GLN A 161 -2.74 6.93 17.77
C GLN A 161 -2.19 8.33 17.41
N LYS A 162 -1.66 8.49 16.18
CA LYS A 162 -1.13 9.78 15.71
C LYS A 162 -2.24 10.82 15.55
N ALA A 163 -3.38 10.45 14.98
CA ALA A 163 -4.52 11.35 14.75
C ALA A 163 -5.14 11.89 16.06
N LYS A 164 -5.11 11.12 17.13
CA LYS A 164 -5.58 11.58 18.44
C LYS A 164 -4.81 12.77 18.98
N ALA A 165 -3.50 12.88 18.68
CA ALA A 165 -2.71 14.04 19.08
C ALA A 165 -3.20 15.35 18.46
N PHE A 166 -3.97 15.29 17.37
CA PHE A 166 -4.65 16.43 16.74
C PHE A 166 -6.07 16.67 17.27
N GLY A 167 -6.51 15.88 18.24
CA GLY A 167 -7.85 16.01 18.84
C GLY A 167 -8.98 15.42 18.01
N LEU A 168 -8.69 14.50 17.10
CA LEU A 168 -9.70 13.77 16.31
C LEU A 168 -10.38 12.67 17.13
N ASN A 169 -11.67 12.47 16.90
CA ASN A 169 -12.40 11.30 17.34
C ASN A 169 -12.26 10.20 16.28
N ILE A 170 -12.00 8.95 16.71
CA ILE A 170 -11.69 7.88 15.78
C ILE A 170 -12.79 6.84 15.77
N ILE A 171 -13.29 6.51 14.58
CA ILE A 171 -14.19 5.38 14.34
C ILE A 171 -13.55 4.49 13.26
N ALA A 172 -13.90 3.21 13.22
CA ALA A 172 -13.35 2.31 12.20
C ALA A 172 -14.38 1.29 11.71
N TYR A 173 -14.22 0.86 10.48
CA TYR A 173 -14.88 -0.30 9.90
C TYR A 173 -13.84 -1.41 9.66
N ASP A 174 -14.09 -2.59 10.21
CA ASP A 174 -13.35 -3.80 9.89
C ASP A 174 -14.26 -5.00 10.22
N PRO A 175 -14.63 -5.82 9.21
CA PRO A 175 -15.56 -6.93 9.42
C PRO A 175 -14.94 -8.09 10.21
N TYR A 176 -13.62 -8.11 10.37
CA TYR A 176 -12.88 -9.19 11.06
C TYR A 176 -12.44 -8.79 12.48
N VAL A 177 -12.62 -7.53 12.86
CA VAL A 177 -12.18 -7.01 14.15
C VAL A 177 -13.37 -6.87 15.10
N LYS A 178 -13.28 -7.50 16.28
CA LYS A 178 -14.30 -7.39 17.32
C LYS A 178 -14.29 -5.99 17.97
N PRO A 179 -15.45 -5.47 18.41
CA PRO A 179 -15.53 -4.14 19.05
C PRO A 179 -14.57 -3.94 20.24
N GLU A 180 -14.31 -5.01 21.02
CA GLU A 180 -13.43 -4.96 22.18
C GLU A 180 -11.97 -4.62 21.81
N VAL A 181 -11.53 -4.98 20.59
CA VAL A 181 -10.21 -4.62 20.10
C VAL A 181 -10.13 -3.12 19.81
N GLY A 182 -11.20 -2.53 19.28
CA GLY A 182 -11.29 -1.09 19.06
C GLY A 182 -11.20 -0.30 20.39
N LEU A 183 -11.89 -0.77 21.42
CA LEU A 183 -11.90 -0.13 22.75
C LEU A 183 -10.49 -0.03 23.36
N GLN A 184 -9.60 -0.99 23.11
CA GLN A 184 -8.21 -0.92 23.59
C GLN A 184 -7.43 0.28 23.01
N TYR A 185 -7.88 0.80 21.87
CA TYR A 185 -7.30 1.95 21.18
C TYR A 185 -8.19 3.18 21.30
N ASP A 186 -9.28 3.13 22.10
CA ASP A 186 -10.31 4.16 22.18
C ASP A 186 -10.83 4.52 20.76
N VAL A 187 -11.23 3.48 20.02
CA VAL A 187 -11.79 3.54 18.66
C VAL A 187 -13.08 2.73 18.64
N THR A 188 -14.15 3.32 18.12
CA THR A 188 -15.44 2.62 17.99
C THR A 188 -15.48 1.90 16.64
N ILE A 189 -15.69 0.58 16.66
CA ILE A 189 -15.90 -0.22 15.44
C ILE A 189 -17.38 -0.12 15.04
N LEU A 190 -17.64 0.24 13.79
CA LEU A 190 -18.98 0.49 13.25
C LEU A 190 -19.14 -0.20 11.88
N PRO A 191 -20.38 -0.42 11.40
CA PRO A 191 -20.66 -0.79 10.02
C PRO A 191 -20.11 0.24 9.02
N LEU A 192 -19.73 -0.20 7.82
CA LEU A 192 -19.16 0.66 6.76
C LEU A 192 -20.00 1.93 6.53
N LYS A 193 -21.31 1.76 6.35
CA LYS A 193 -22.21 2.89 6.08
C LYS A 193 -22.19 3.93 7.19
N ASP A 194 -22.16 3.49 8.45
CA ASP A 194 -22.14 4.39 9.60
C ASP A 194 -20.83 5.17 9.69
N VAL A 195 -19.68 4.50 9.37
CA VAL A 195 -18.39 5.18 9.30
C VAL A 195 -18.42 6.26 8.23
N LEU A 196 -18.89 5.93 7.01
CA LEU A 196 -18.91 6.87 5.88
C LEU A 196 -19.84 8.06 6.13
N GLN A 197 -20.99 7.84 6.81
CA GLN A 197 -21.93 8.91 7.12
C GLN A 197 -21.44 9.86 8.23
N LYS A 198 -20.67 9.34 9.19
CA LYS A 198 -20.25 10.11 10.37
C LYS A 198 -18.91 10.80 10.19
N ALA A 199 -18.00 10.20 9.41
CA ALA A 199 -16.64 10.70 9.26
C ALA A 199 -16.57 12.03 8.51
N ASP A 200 -15.68 12.91 8.96
CA ASP A 200 -15.25 14.11 8.25
C ASP A 200 -14.04 13.80 7.35
N ILE A 201 -13.24 12.82 7.77
CA ILE A 201 -12.07 12.33 7.05
C ILE A 201 -12.16 10.80 7.02
N ILE A 202 -11.94 10.20 5.86
CA ILE A 202 -11.91 8.75 5.66
C ILE A 202 -10.49 8.35 5.22
N SER A 203 -9.86 7.41 5.92
CA SER A 203 -8.56 6.86 5.55
C SER A 203 -8.67 5.36 5.25
N VAL A 204 -8.21 4.96 4.05
CA VAL A 204 -8.39 3.61 3.52
C VAL A 204 -7.16 2.76 3.84
N HIS A 205 -7.38 1.63 4.55
CA HIS A 205 -6.33 0.72 5.02
C HIS A 205 -6.69 -0.78 4.87
N VAL A 206 -7.75 -1.10 4.13
CA VAL A 206 -8.11 -2.48 3.81
C VAL A 206 -7.18 -3.04 2.73
N PRO A 207 -6.92 -4.37 2.70
CA PRO A 207 -6.24 -4.99 1.57
C PRO A 207 -7.13 -4.99 0.33
N LEU A 208 -6.53 -5.01 -0.85
CA LEU A 208 -7.25 -5.23 -2.11
C LEU A 208 -7.57 -6.71 -2.27
N THR A 209 -8.85 -7.02 -2.31
CA THR A 209 -9.42 -8.35 -2.58
C THR A 209 -10.63 -8.19 -3.50
N LYS A 210 -11.21 -9.30 -3.96
CA LYS A 210 -12.47 -9.25 -4.76
C LYS A 210 -13.62 -8.55 -4.02
N ASP A 211 -13.65 -8.65 -2.69
CA ASP A 211 -14.71 -8.05 -1.87
C ASP A 211 -14.46 -6.56 -1.54
N THR A 212 -13.23 -6.08 -1.70
CA THR A 212 -12.84 -4.71 -1.39
C THR A 212 -12.52 -3.88 -2.63
N GLU A 213 -12.45 -4.48 -3.80
CA GLU A 213 -12.34 -3.77 -5.07
C GLU A 213 -13.55 -2.84 -5.24
N ASN A 214 -13.28 -1.57 -5.57
CA ASN A 214 -14.29 -0.51 -5.66
C ASN A 214 -15.16 -0.39 -4.38
N LEU A 215 -14.55 -0.62 -3.20
CA LEU A 215 -15.23 -0.42 -1.92
C LEU A 215 -15.78 1.01 -1.80
N LEU A 216 -15.02 1.99 -2.29
CA LEU A 216 -15.48 3.36 -2.46
C LEU A 216 -15.90 3.56 -3.94
N ASN A 217 -17.17 3.80 -4.15
CA ASN A 217 -17.83 3.93 -5.44
C ASN A 217 -18.96 4.98 -5.37
N GLU A 218 -19.71 5.18 -6.46
CA GLU A 218 -20.76 6.19 -6.51
C GLU A 218 -21.78 6.08 -5.36
N GLN A 219 -22.20 4.85 -5.02
CA GLN A 219 -23.15 4.63 -3.93
C GLN A 219 -22.54 5.02 -2.57
N THR A 220 -21.31 4.58 -2.30
CA THR A 220 -20.66 4.85 -1.01
C THR A 220 -20.27 6.31 -0.86
N PHE A 221 -19.90 7.01 -1.95
CA PHE A 221 -19.71 8.47 -1.94
C PHE A 221 -21.00 9.21 -1.60
N SER A 222 -22.17 8.71 -2.02
CA SER A 222 -23.47 9.32 -1.68
C SER A 222 -23.81 9.27 -0.20
N TRP A 223 -23.14 8.43 0.58
CA TRP A 223 -23.31 8.36 2.04
C TRP A 223 -22.44 9.34 2.81
N MET A 224 -21.42 9.88 2.17
CA MET A 224 -20.42 10.73 2.82
C MET A 224 -20.92 12.17 3.01
N LYS A 225 -20.26 12.89 3.91
CA LYS A 225 -20.51 14.33 4.07
C LYS A 225 -19.99 15.10 2.84
N PRO A 226 -20.63 16.21 2.44
CA PRO A 226 -20.21 16.98 1.26
C PRO A 226 -18.78 17.51 1.31
N GLU A 227 -18.22 17.71 2.50
CA GLU A 227 -16.85 18.20 2.69
C GLU A 227 -15.88 17.09 3.14
N ALA A 228 -16.31 15.81 3.08
CA ALA A 228 -15.48 14.70 3.48
C ALA A 228 -14.16 14.68 2.69
N ILE A 229 -13.09 14.31 3.39
CA ILE A 229 -11.74 14.13 2.82
C ILE A 229 -11.45 12.64 2.76
N ILE A 230 -10.98 12.15 1.61
CA ILE A 230 -10.56 10.75 1.43
C ILE A 230 -9.05 10.67 1.37
N ILE A 231 -8.45 9.74 2.11
CA ILE A 231 -7.02 9.42 2.08
C ILE A 231 -6.86 7.96 1.70
N ASN A 232 -6.05 7.68 0.68
CA ASN A 232 -5.72 6.32 0.26
C ASN A 232 -4.21 6.13 0.13
N THR A 233 -3.63 5.37 1.06
CA THR A 233 -2.24 4.92 1.06
C THR A 233 -2.15 3.39 0.97
N SER A 234 -3.20 2.73 0.50
CA SER A 234 -3.30 1.27 0.41
C SER A 234 -3.14 0.77 -1.02
N ARG A 235 -4.23 0.76 -1.80
CA ARG A 235 -4.25 0.35 -3.22
C ARG A 235 -5.25 1.18 -4.00
N GLY A 236 -4.90 1.57 -5.23
CA GLY A 236 -5.75 2.36 -6.12
C GLY A 236 -7.13 1.73 -6.36
N PRO A 237 -7.22 0.45 -6.78
CA PRO A 237 -8.49 -0.20 -7.09
C PRO A 237 -9.48 -0.38 -5.92
N LEU A 238 -9.13 0.04 -4.70
CA LEU A 238 -10.11 0.14 -3.59
C LEU A 238 -11.11 1.27 -3.81
N ILE A 239 -10.81 2.18 -4.73
CA ILE A 239 -11.63 3.32 -5.10
C ILE A 239 -11.93 3.24 -6.60
N ASP A 240 -13.18 3.34 -6.99
CA ASP A 240 -13.57 3.61 -8.37
C ASP A 240 -13.12 5.05 -8.73
N GLU A 241 -12.04 5.17 -9.50
CA GLU A 241 -11.46 6.47 -9.85
C GLU A 241 -12.41 7.35 -10.65
N ASN A 242 -13.25 6.75 -11.52
CA ASN A 242 -14.22 7.53 -12.28
C ASN A 242 -15.30 8.10 -11.37
N ALA A 243 -15.82 7.27 -10.45
CA ALA A 243 -16.77 7.74 -9.45
C ALA A 243 -16.15 8.79 -8.51
N LEU A 244 -14.87 8.64 -8.13
CA LEU A 244 -14.13 9.62 -7.34
C LEU A 244 -14.01 10.95 -8.08
N TYR A 245 -13.62 10.92 -9.36
CA TYR A 245 -13.54 12.13 -10.18
C TYR A 245 -14.85 12.91 -10.19
N HIS A 246 -15.97 12.22 -10.45
CA HIS A 246 -17.29 12.86 -10.46
C HIS A 246 -17.69 13.38 -9.06
N ALA A 247 -17.42 12.61 -8.01
CA ALA A 247 -17.73 13.04 -6.65
C ALA A 247 -16.97 14.30 -6.23
N LEU A 248 -15.71 14.44 -6.63
CA LEU A 248 -14.86 15.61 -6.35
C LEU A 248 -15.25 16.81 -7.22
N LYS A 249 -15.46 16.59 -8.53
CA LYS A 249 -15.84 17.62 -9.50
C LYS A 249 -17.19 18.25 -9.16
N ASP A 250 -18.16 17.41 -8.81
CA ASP A 250 -19.52 17.81 -8.47
C ASP A 250 -19.66 18.27 -7.01
N LYS A 251 -18.54 18.29 -6.25
CA LYS A 251 -18.49 18.68 -4.83
C LYS A 251 -19.39 17.82 -3.93
N LYS A 252 -19.62 16.56 -4.30
CA LYS A 252 -20.28 15.56 -3.44
C LYS A 252 -19.40 15.18 -2.24
N ILE A 253 -18.06 15.26 -2.44
CA ILE A 253 -17.03 15.19 -1.40
C ILE A 253 -16.05 16.35 -1.56
N GLY A 254 -15.31 16.68 -0.49
CA GLY A 254 -14.48 17.87 -0.45
C GLY A 254 -13.11 17.70 -1.11
N TYR A 255 -12.36 16.65 -0.76
CA TYR A 255 -10.96 16.53 -1.13
C TYR A 255 -10.49 15.06 -1.16
N ALA A 256 -9.43 14.78 -1.93
CA ALA A 256 -8.76 13.49 -1.89
C ALA A 256 -7.24 13.64 -1.79
N GLY A 257 -6.61 12.80 -0.93
CA GLY A 257 -5.17 12.60 -0.85
C GLY A 257 -4.83 11.14 -1.19
N LEU A 258 -4.17 10.93 -2.31
CA LEU A 258 -3.91 9.61 -2.87
C LEU A 258 -2.40 9.38 -2.95
N ASP A 259 -1.91 8.29 -2.39
CA ASP A 259 -0.54 7.82 -2.65
C ASP A 259 -0.51 6.74 -3.72
N VAL A 260 -1.68 6.21 -4.08
CA VAL A 260 -1.87 5.11 -5.02
C VAL A 260 -3.00 5.40 -5.99
N THR A 261 -2.87 4.90 -7.23
CA THR A 261 -3.86 5.02 -8.31
C THR A 261 -4.15 3.65 -8.92
N VAL A 262 -5.24 3.55 -9.71
CA VAL A 262 -5.62 2.28 -10.36
C VAL A 262 -4.54 1.84 -11.33
N GLN A 263 -3.98 2.77 -12.08
CA GLN A 263 -2.83 2.52 -12.95
C GLN A 263 -1.62 3.29 -12.43
N GLU A 264 -0.51 2.59 -12.22
CA GLU A 264 0.77 3.14 -11.78
C GLU A 264 1.87 2.78 -12.78
N PRO A 265 2.59 3.78 -13.34
CA PRO A 265 2.42 5.22 -13.19
C PRO A 265 1.06 5.73 -13.67
N ILE A 266 0.55 6.82 -13.02
CA ILE A 266 -0.69 7.46 -13.45
C ILE A 266 -0.57 7.96 -14.88
N GLN A 267 -1.61 7.77 -15.68
CA GLN A 267 -1.64 8.22 -17.09
C GLN A 267 -1.77 9.75 -17.18
N GLU A 268 -1.14 10.35 -18.20
CA GLU A 268 -1.15 11.79 -18.41
C GLU A 268 -2.54 12.37 -18.66
N ASP A 269 -3.46 11.57 -19.19
CA ASP A 269 -4.85 11.93 -19.46
C ASP A 269 -5.81 11.60 -18.32
N ASN A 270 -5.31 11.12 -17.18
CA ASN A 270 -6.16 10.79 -16.03
C ASN A 270 -6.89 12.06 -15.54
N PRO A 271 -8.25 12.04 -15.51
CA PRO A 271 -9.03 13.22 -15.20
C PRO A 271 -8.81 13.75 -13.77
N LEU A 272 -8.35 12.95 -12.82
CA LEU A 272 -8.00 13.42 -11.49
C LEU A 272 -6.92 14.49 -11.49
N LEU A 273 -6.00 14.47 -12.48
CA LEU A 273 -4.93 15.47 -12.62
C LEU A 273 -5.45 16.87 -12.98
N THR A 274 -6.70 16.98 -13.40
CA THR A 274 -7.34 18.27 -13.75
C THR A 274 -7.99 18.97 -12.56
N LEU A 275 -8.03 18.31 -11.39
CA LEU A 275 -8.74 18.80 -10.20
C LEU A 275 -7.78 19.43 -9.18
N ASP A 276 -8.13 20.61 -8.69
CA ASP A 276 -7.36 21.29 -7.64
C ASP A 276 -7.55 20.68 -6.24
N ASN A 277 -8.66 19.95 -6.04
CA ASN A 277 -9.00 19.30 -4.77
C ASN A 277 -8.54 17.84 -4.69
N VAL A 278 -7.48 17.51 -5.42
CA VAL A 278 -6.78 16.23 -5.34
C VAL A 278 -5.29 16.49 -5.08
N MET A 279 -4.70 15.73 -4.18
CA MET A 279 -3.26 15.63 -3.97
C MET A 279 -2.83 14.19 -4.24
N ILE A 280 -1.85 14.00 -5.12
CA ILE A 280 -1.35 12.68 -5.50
C ILE A 280 0.15 12.61 -5.24
N THR A 281 0.61 11.52 -4.62
CA THR A 281 2.02 11.18 -4.43
C THR A 281 2.32 9.84 -5.11
N PRO A 282 3.56 9.60 -5.60
CA PRO A 282 3.85 8.50 -6.52
C PRO A 282 4.18 7.19 -5.77
N HIS A 283 3.22 6.65 -5.02
CA HIS A 283 3.33 5.40 -4.25
C HIS A 283 4.58 5.38 -3.35
N VAL A 284 4.78 6.47 -2.60
CA VAL A 284 5.97 6.73 -1.78
C VAL A 284 5.71 6.54 -0.29
N ALA A 285 4.50 6.18 0.11
CA ALA A 285 4.11 6.05 1.52
C ALA A 285 4.99 5.08 2.32
N TRP A 286 5.59 4.10 1.65
CA TRP A 286 6.45 3.09 2.26
C TRP A 286 7.88 3.59 2.53
N TYR A 287 8.32 4.67 1.88
CA TYR A 287 9.72 5.03 1.78
C TYR A 287 10.23 5.81 2.99
N SER A 288 11.30 5.33 3.55
CA SER A 288 12.39 6.01 4.25
C SER A 288 13.68 5.24 3.96
N GLU A 289 14.83 5.84 4.22
CA GLU A 289 16.13 5.16 4.07
C GLU A 289 16.18 3.89 4.93
N GLU A 290 15.61 3.96 6.13
CA GLU A 290 15.54 2.85 7.08
C GLU A 290 14.57 1.77 6.59
N ALA A 291 13.40 2.14 6.10
CA ALA A 291 12.41 1.20 5.59
C ALA A 291 12.91 0.47 4.35
N GLU A 292 13.57 1.16 3.41
CA GLU A 292 14.21 0.53 2.25
C GLU A 292 15.25 -0.50 2.68
N LEU A 293 16.14 -0.13 3.59
CA LEU A 293 17.17 -1.04 4.09
C LEU A 293 16.56 -2.27 4.76
N GLU A 294 15.56 -2.06 5.64
CA GLU A 294 14.86 -3.16 6.32
C GLU A 294 14.15 -4.10 5.35
N LEU A 295 13.48 -3.55 4.35
CA LEU A 295 12.78 -4.31 3.32
C LEU A 295 13.73 -5.28 2.61
N LYS A 296 14.85 -4.74 2.13
CA LYS A 296 15.88 -5.47 1.36
C LYS A 296 16.52 -6.58 2.19
N MET A 297 16.89 -6.27 3.42
CA MET A 297 17.44 -7.27 4.35
C MET A 297 16.44 -8.37 4.68
N LYS A 298 15.20 -7.99 5.05
CA LYS A 298 14.19 -8.95 5.53
C LYS A 298 13.71 -9.89 4.42
N VAL A 299 13.52 -9.40 3.18
CA VAL A 299 13.13 -10.27 2.07
C VAL A 299 14.23 -11.27 1.72
N ALA A 300 15.48 -10.82 1.63
CA ALA A 300 16.62 -11.69 1.33
C ALA A 300 16.87 -12.72 2.45
N GLN A 301 16.76 -12.30 3.73
CA GLN A 301 16.83 -13.21 4.86
C GLN A 301 15.74 -14.28 4.81
N GLY A 302 14.49 -13.90 4.51
CA GLY A 302 13.39 -14.87 4.36
C GLY A 302 13.66 -15.90 3.27
N VAL A 303 14.14 -15.47 2.10
CA VAL A 303 14.55 -16.37 1.01
C VAL A 303 15.70 -17.28 1.44
N ALA A 304 16.71 -16.73 2.12
CA ALA A 304 17.84 -17.50 2.65
C ALA A 304 17.40 -18.55 3.70
N ASP A 305 16.46 -18.19 4.57
CA ASP A 305 15.92 -19.13 5.58
C ASP A 305 15.23 -20.33 4.91
N VAL A 306 14.36 -20.10 3.92
CA VAL A 306 13.70 -21.18 3.17
C VAL A 306 14.72 -22.07 2.47
N LEU A 307 15.66 -21.49 1.74
CA LEU A 307 16.68 -22.25 1.00
C LEU A 307 17.62 -23.05 1.92
N SER A 308 17.78 -22.62 3.17
CA SER A 308 18.55 -23.34 4.21
C SER A 308 17.71 -24.39 4.98
N GLY A 309 16.44 -24.59 4.62
CA GLY A 309 15.52 -25.50 5.32
C GLY A 309 15.00 -24.95 6.66
N LYS A 310 15.13 -23.67 6.92
CA LYS A 310 14.58 -23.00 8.09
C LYS A 310 13.17 -22.48 7.81
N LYS A 311 12.39 -22.26 8.87
CA LYS A 311 11.06 -21.66 8.76
C LYS A 311 11.18 -20.15 8.53
N ALA A 312 10.60 -19.67 7.43
CA ALA A 312 10.51 -18.24 7.18
C ALA A 312 9.54 -17.54 8.16
N LYS A 313 9.90 -16.32 8.56
CA LYS A 313 9.09 -15.52 9.49
C LYS A 313 7.77 -15.03 8.87
N TYR A 314 7.78 -14.68 7.60
CA TYR A 314 6.66 -14.04 6.90
C TYR A 314 6.19 -14.86 5.71
N LEU A 315 5.67 -16.03 5.97
CA LEU A 315 5.10 -16.92 4.96
C LEU A 315 3.65 -16.50 4.67
N VAL A 316 3.34 -16.17 3.40
CA VAL A 316 2.01 -15.77 2.93
C VAL A 316 1.11 -16.99 2.77
N ASN A 317 1.56 -18.00 2.02
CA ASN A 317 0.82 -19.22 1.73
C ASN A 317 1.14 -20.33 2.75
N ARG A 318 0.56 -20.22 3.95
CA ARG A 318 0.86 -21.13 5.07
C ARG A 318 0.48 -22.58 4.80
N ASP A 319 -0.43 -22.83 3.87
CA ASP A 319 -0.91 -24.18 3.51
C ASP A 319 0.10 -24.95 2.63
N VAL A 320 1.21 -24.33 2.25
CA VAL A 320 2.31 -24.94 1.47
C VAL A 320 3.23 -25.85 2.31
N LEU A 321 3.12 -25.82 3.66
CA LEU A 321 3.99 -26.55 4.61
C LEU A 321 3.50 -27.97 4.93
#